data_b5f9f19bd4714a17c294f54e0fbe4209
#
_entry.id   b5f9f19bd4714a17c294f54e0fbe4209
#
_cell.length_a   1.000
_cell.length_b   1.000
_cell.length_c   1.000
_cell.angle_alpha   90.00
_cell.angle_beta   90.00
_cell.angle_gamma   90.00
#
_symmetry.space_group_name_H-M   'P 1'
#
loop_
_entity.id
_entity.type
_entity.pdbx_description
1 polymer ?
#
loop_
_entity_poly.entity_id
_entity_poly.type
_entity_poly.pdbx_seq_one_letter_code
_entity_poly.pdbx_strand_id
1 'polypeptide(L)'
;MPRALIDTSVLFAAAYRRDNAHAEALPIIQGIDENALPEGVVLDYVLAETLNGLTTHAGHAASVDLLNRIEENQRFHVEFLTADAFATAKALFKQHAPFSFVDACIVAYMQTEGLGYLYAFDDDFDAADDVYRLATPTNPYSP
;
A
#
# COMPACT_ATOMS: atom_id res chain seq x y z
N MET A 1 -11.34 4.90 13.38
CA MET A 1 -9.99 5.45 13.19
C MET A 1 -9.73 5.68 11.72
N PRO A 2 -9.22 6.85 11.31
CA PRO A 2 -8.91 7.11 9.91
C PRO A 2 -7.82 6.16 9.40
N ARG A 3 -8.05 5.60 8.23
CA ARG A 3 -7.12 4.66 7.60
C ARG A 3 -6.93 4.98 6.12
N ALA A 4 -5.77 4.62 5.60
CA ALA A 4 -5.45 4.67 4.18
C ALA A 4 -4.65 3.44 3.80
N LEU A 5 -4.85 2.95 2.59
CA LEU A 5 -4.05 1.84 2.08
C LEU A 5 -2.67 2.33 1.67
N ILE A 6 -1.71 1.40 1.69
CA ILE A 6 -0.34 1.65 1.23
C ILE A 6 -0.04 0.67 0.10
N ASP A 7 0.32 1.22 -1.06
CA ASP A 7 0.75 0.41 -2.19
C ASP A 7 2.20 -0.07 -2.03
N THR A 8 2.54 -1.14 -2.74
CA THR A 8 3.91 -1.66 -2.80
C THR A 8 4.91 -0.58 -3.22
N SER A 9 4.53 0.29 -4.17
CA SER A 9 5.42 1.36 -4.66
C SER A 9 5.92 2.27 -3.54
N VAL A 10 5.10 2.54 -2.53
CA VAL A 10 5.48 3.34 -1.36
C VAL A 10 6.21 2.49 -0.33
N LEU A 11 5.65 1.35 0.04
CA LEU A 11 6.20 0.50 1.10
C LEU A 11 7.58 -0.03 0.74
N PHE A 12 7.76 -0.51 -0.48
CA PHE A 12 9.04 -1.01 -0.98
C PHE A 12 10.08 0.12 -1.04
N ALA A 13 9.71 1.27 -1.63
CA ALA A 13 10.64 2.39 -1.78
C ALA A 13 11.10 2.93 -0.42
N ALA A 14 10.22 2.98 0.57
CA ALA A 14 10.58 3.41 1.93
C ALA A 14 11.58 2.45 2.58
N ALA A 15 11.45 1.15 2.31
CA ALA A 15 12.32 0.12 2.89
C ALA A 15 13.64 -0.08 2.14
N TYR A 16 13.69 0.32 0.87
CA TYR A 16 14.87 0.10 0.00
C TYR A 16 15.55 1.42 -0.34
N ARG A 17 16.68 1.70 0.29
CA ARG A 17 17.40 2.99 0.15
C ARG A 17 17.81 3.34 -1.27
N ARG A 18 18.02 2.33 -2.12
CA ARG A 18 18.48 2.51 -3.51
C ARG A 18 17.34 2.75 -4.48
N ASP A 19 16.09 2.64 -4.01
CA ASP A 19 14.95 2.93 -4.87
C ASP A 19 14.91 4.42 -5.22
N ASN A 20 14.59 4.74 -6.47
CA ASN A 20 14.53 6.12 -6.95
C ASN A 20 13.53 6.97 -6.18
N ALA A 21 12.48 6.36 -5.65
CA ALA A 21 11.42 7.04 -4.89
C ALA A 21 11.63 6.97 -3.37
N HIS A 22 12.79 6.51 -2.90
CA HIS A 22 13.04 6.37 -1.46
C HIS A 22 12.83 7.67 -0.70
N ALA A 23 13.36 8.78 -1.23
CA ALA A 23 13.27 10.09 -0.57
C ALA A 23 11.82 10.58 -0.45
N GLU A 24 10.95 10.24 -1.40
CA GLU A 24 9.53 10.60 -1.40
C GLU A 24 8.70 9.65 -0.53
N ALA A 25 9.07 8.38 -0.48
CA ALA A 25 8.33 7.35 0.26
C ALA A 25 8.56 7.42 1.77
N LEU A 26 9.78 7.69 2.18
CA LEU A 26 10.16 7.66 3.59
C LEU A 26 9.31 8.61 4.46
N PRO A 27 9.05 9.87 4.06
CA PRO A 27 8.20 10.77 4.85
C PRO A 27 6.76 10.28 4.99
N ILE A 28 6.24 9.53 4.03
CA ILE A 28 4.88 8.96 4.12
C ILE A 28 4.86 7.91 5.24
N ILE A 29 5.81 6.99 5.23
CA ILE A 29 5.88 5.92 6.25
C ILE A 29 6.16 6.51 7.63
N GLN A 30 7.07 7.47 7.72
CA GLN A 30 7.35 8.17 8.97
C GLN A 30 6.14 8.94 9.50
N GLY A 31 5.39 9.59 8.60
CA GLY A 31 4.17 10.30 8.97
C GLY A 31 3.09 9.39 9.53
N ILE A 32 2.95 8.19 9.00
CA ILE A 32 2.04 7.18 9.54
C ILE A 32 2.50 6.76 10.94
N ASP A 33 3.78 6.46 11.09
CA ASP A 33 4.37 6.03 12.36
C ASP A 33 4.21 7.09 13.45
N GLU A 34 4.38 8.37 13.10
CA GLU A 34 4.35 9.50 14.02
C GLU A 34 2.95 10.07 14.28
N ASN A 35 1.91 9.42 13.77
CA ASN A 35 0.51 9.88 13.91
C ASN A 35 0.23 11.23 13.21
N ALA A 36 1.04 11.62 12.26
CA ALA A 36 0.77 12.79 11.41
C ALA A 36 -0.16 12.44 10.24
N LEU A 37 -0.14 11.17 9.83
CA LEU A 37 -0.96 10.64 8.76
C LEU A 37 -1.90 9.54 9.30
N PRO A 38 -2.92 9.14 8.53
CA PRO A 38 -3.81 8.05 8.94
C PRO A 38 -3.07 6.75 9.18
N GLU A 39 -3.68 5.84 9.94
CA GLU A 39 -3.14 4.49 10.10
C GLU A 39 -3.07 3.79 8.74
N GLY A 40 -2.00 3.05 8.51
CA GLY A 40 -1.73 2.40 7.24
C GLY A 40 -2.30 0.98 7.19
N VAL A 41 -2.99 0.66 6.11
CA VAL A 41 -3.45 -0.69 5.82
C VAL A 41 -2.53 -1.30 4.76
N VAL A 42 -1.90 -2.41 5.11
CA VAL A 42 -1.07 -3.20 4.21
C VAL A 42 -1.82 -4.49 3.87
N LEU A 43 -2.29 -4.57 2.64
CA LEU A 43 -3.00 -5.75 2.18
C LEU A 43 -2.02 -6.94 2.11
N ASP A 44 -2.48 -8.16 2.36
CA ASP A 44 -1.66 -9.38 2.33
C ASP A 44 -0.91 -9.53 0.99
N TYR A 45 -1.56 -9.25 -0.13
CA TYR A 45 -0.91 -9.29 -1.45
C TYR A 45 0.19 -8.24 -1.61
N VAL A 46 0.00 -7.05 -1.04
CA VAL A 46 1.01 -5.99 -1.03
C VAL A 46 2.19 -6.41 -0.15
N LEU A 47 1.93 -6.98 1.01
CA LEU A 47 2.98 -7.48 1.90
C LEU A 47 3.82 -8.54 1.19
N ALA A 48 3.17 -9.52 0.55
CA ALA A 48 3.86 -10.57 -0.18
C ALA A 48 4.74 -10.01 -1.30
N GLU A 49 4.21 -9.11 -2.11
CA GLU A 49 4.96 -8.48 -3.20
C GLU A 49 6.15 -7.67 -2.68
N THR A 50 5.93 -6.91 -1.62
CA THR A 50 6.98 -6.08 -1.00
C THR A 50 8.11 -6.94 -0.44
N LEU A 51 7.78 -7.97 0.33
CA LEU A 51 8.78 -8.85 0.95
C LEU A 51 9.55 -9.64 -0.10
N ASN A 52 8.88 -10.13 -1.13
CA ASN A 52 9.54 -10.82 -2.24
C ASN A 52 10.51 -9.88 -2.97
N GLY A 53 10.09 -8.65 -3.23
CA GLY A 53 10.93 -7.64 -3.86
C GLY A 53 12.16 -7.30 -3.02
N LEU A 54 11.98 -7.10 -1.71
CA LEU A 54 13.10 -6.82 -0.80
C LEU A 54 14.08 -7.99 -0.74
N THR A 55 13.59 -9.21 -0.68
CA THR A 55 14.45 -10.40 -0.67
C THR A 55 15.33 -10.44 -1.92
N THR A 56 14.76 -10.13 -3.09
CA THR A 56 15.48 -10.11 -4.35
C THR A 56 16.51 -9.00 -4.41
N HIS A 57 16.16 -7.79 -4.00
CA HIS A 57 17.02 -6.60 -4.19
C HIS A 57 17.92 -6.28 -3.01
N ALA A 58 17.52 -6.61 -1.79
CA ALA A 58 18.25 -6.22 -0.57
C ALA A 58 18.60 -7.41 0.35
N GLY A 59 18.08 -8.60 0.06
CA GLY A 59 18.38 -9.81 0.81
C GLY A 59 17.35 -10.15 1.88
N HIS A 60 17.44 -11.37 2.37
CA HIS A 60 16.50 -11.94 3.34
C HIS A 60 16.41 -11.12 4.63
N ALA A 61 17.56 -10.66 5.16
CA ALA A 61 17.60 -9.92 6.42
C ALA A 61 16.80 -8.62 6.35
N ALA A 62 16.87 -7.90 5.21
CA ALA A 62 16.12 -6.65 5.00
C ALA A 62 14.61 -6.92 4.97
N SER A 63 14.20 -8.02 4.35
CA SER A 63 12.81 -8.46 4.28
C SER A 63 12.25 -8.80 5.66
N VAL A 64 13.00 -9.56 6.44
CA VAL A 64 12.62 -9.92 7.82
C VAL A 64 12.53 -8.67 8.70
N ASP A 65 13.46 -7.74 8.54
CA ASP A 65 13.45 -6.48 9.30
C ASP A 65 12.18 -5.66 9.02
N LEU A 66 11.78 -5.54 7.76
CA LEU A 66 10.54 -4.84 7.42
C LEU A 66 9.32 -5.53 8.02
N LEU A 67 9.23 -6.85 7.89
CA LEU A 67 8.11 -7.61 8.46
C LEU A 67 8.01 -7.40 9.96
N ASN A 68 9.12 -7.47 10.68
CA ASN A 68 9.14 -7.24 12.12
C ASN A 68 8.69 -5.82 12.48
N ARG A 69 9.12 -4.82 11.74
CA ARG A 69 8.72 -3.42 11.97
C ARG A 69 7.22 -3.23 11.78
N ILE A 70 6.65 -3.83 10.75
CA ILE A 70 5.21 -3.76 10.50
C ILE A 70 4.44 -4.45 11.63
N GLU A 71 4.88 -5.64 12.05
CA GLU A 71 4.21 -6.40 13.11
C GLU A 71 4.27 -5.71 14.47
N GLU A 72 5.37 -5.01 14.76
CA GLU A 72 5.58 -4.32 16.03
C GLU A 72 4.90 -2.95 16.10
N ASN A 73 4.51 -2.38 14.96
CA ASN A 73 3.96 -1.04 14.90
C ASN A 73 2.44 -1.07 14.88
N GLN A 74 1.81 -0.50 15.91
CA GLN A 74 0.35 -0.51 16.06
C GLN A 74 -0.39 0.36 15.04
N ARG A 75 0.31 1.19 14.29
CA ARG A 75 -0.31 2.07 13.29
C ARG A 75 -0.31 1.47 11.89
N PHE A 76 0.28 0.28 11.72
CA PHE A 76 0.24 -0.48 10.47
C PHE A 76 -0.58 -1.74 10.68
N HIS A 77 -1.58 -1.95 9.82
CA HIS A 77 -2.50 -3.09 9.92
C HIS A 77 -2.37 -3.96 8.68
N VAL A 78 -1.97 -5.20 8.86
CA VAL A 78 -1.98 -6.19 7.79
C VAL A 78 -3.39 -6.77 7.72
N GLU A 79 -4.02 -6.60 6.57
CA GLU A 79 -5.39 -7.09 6.34
C GLU A 79 -5.41 -8.10 5.20
N PHE A 80 -6.31 -9.07 5.30
CA PHE A 80 -6.44 -10.12 4.30
C PHE A 80 -7.56 -9.80 3.32
N LEU A 81 -7.31 -10.08 2.04
CA LEU A 81 -8.33 -9.95 1.02
C LEU A 81 -9.40 -11.01 1.24
N THR A 82 -10.66 -10.58 1.36
CA THR A 82 -11.78 -11.51 1.52
C THR A 82 -12.08 -12.23 0.19
N ALA A 83 -12.81 -13.35 0.27
CA ALA A 83 -13.22 -14.09 -0.93
C ALA A 83 -14.07 -13.21 -1.86
N ASP A 84 -14.95 -12.39 -1.31
CA ASP A 84 -15.80 -11.48 -2.09
C ASP A 84 -14.97 -10.40 -2.78
N ALA A 85 -14.02 -9.80 -2.08
CA ALA A 85 -13.12 -8.81 -2.67
C ALA A 85 -12.21 -9.44 -3.73
N PHE A 86 -11.79 -10.69 -3.53
CA PHE A 86 -11.00 -11.41 -4.53
C PHE A 86 -11.80 -11.61 -5.84
N ALA A 87 -13.08 -11.96 -5.74
CA ALA A 87 -13.94 -12.07 -6.92
C ALA A 87 -14.08 -10.72 -7.64
N THR A 88 -14.26 -9.63 -6.89
CA THR A 88 -14.28 -8.28 -7.45
C THR A 88 -12.94 -7.93 -8.12
N ALA A 89 -11.82 -8.28 -7.50
CA ALA A 89 -10.49 -8.06 -8.05
C ALA A 89 -10.30 -8.73 -9.42
N LYS A 90 -10.78 -9.96 -9.57
CA LYS A 90 -10.71 -10.66 -10.86
C LYS A 90 -11.48 -9.92 -11.95
N ALA A 91 -12.66 -9.39 -11.64
CA ALA A 91 -13.46 -8.61 -12.58
C ALA A 91 -12.75 -7.30 -12.95
N LEU A 92 -12.24 -6.58 -11.97
CA LEU A 92 -11.50 -5.33 -12.18
C LEU A 92 -10.25 -5.55 -13.03
N PHE A 93 -9.52 -6.61 -12.77
CA PHE A 93 -8.33 -6.96 -13.53
C PHE A 93 -8.64 -7.20 -15.01
N LYS A 94 -9.74 -7.88 -15.29
CA LYS A 94 -10.18 -8.14 -16.66
C LYS A 94 -10.66 -6.88 -17.39
N GLN A 95 -11.24 -5.93 -16.66
CA GLN A 95 -11.86 -4.72 -17.21
C GLN A 95 -10.89 -3.56 -17.40
N HIS A 96 -9.80 -3.50 -16.60
CA HIS A 96 -8.90 -2.35 -16.54
C HIS A 96 -7.47 -2.78 -16.88
N ALA A 97 -7.08 -2.61 -18.13
CA ALA A 97 -5.76 -2.99 -18.63
C ALA A 97 -4.58 -2.42 -17.83
N PRO A 98 -4.63 -1.17 -17.30
CA PRO A 98 -3.52 -0.64 -16.51
C PRO A 98 -3.24 -1.38 -15.20
N PHE A 99 -4.26 -2.05 -14.61
CA PHE A 99 -4.08 -2.69 -13.31
C PHE A 99 -3.28 -3.99 -13.41
N SER A 100 -2.26 -4.11 -12.55
CA SER A 100 -1.75 -5.43 -12.18
C SER A 100 -2.80 -6.14 -11.33
N PHE A 101 -2.63 -7.44 -11.07
CA PHE A 101 -3.58 -8.14 -10.21
C PHE A 101 -3.55 -7.59 -8.79
N VAL A 102 -2.37 -7.24 -8.27
CA VAL A 102 -2.25 -6.62 -6.95
C VAL A 102 -2.97 -5.27 -6.91
N ASP A 103 -2.85 -4.46 -7.97
CA ASP A 103 -3.59 -3.19 -8.07
C ASP A 103 -5.10 -3.44 -8.00
N ALA A 104 -5.59 -4.42 -8.73
CA ALA A 104 -7.01 -4.80 -8.72
C ALA A 104 -7.45 -5.27 -7.32
N CYS A 105 -6.59 -5.98 -6.60
CA CYS A 105 -6.87 -6.41 -5.22
C CYS A 105 -6.99 -5.20 -4.28
N ILE A 106 -6.12 -4.21 -4.43
CA ILE A 106 -6.17 -2.98 -3.62
C ILE A 106 -7.49 -2.25 -3.87
N VAL A 107 -7.84 -2.02 -5.13
CA VAL A 107 -9.07 -1.31 -5.48
C VAL A 107 -10.30 -2.08 -4.99
N ALA A 108 -10.34 -3.40 -5.16
CA ALA A 108 -11.44 -4.23 -4.69
C ALA A 108 -11.61 -4.15 -3.16
N TYR A 109 -10.51 -4.22 -2.43
CA TYR A 109 -10.53 -4.09 -0.97
C TYR A 109 -11.06 -2.72 -0.56
N MET A 110 -10.59 -1.66 -1.20
CA MET A 110 -11.05 -0.30 -0.90
C MET A 110 -12.55 -0.15 -1.12
N GLN A 111 -13.08 -0.67 -2.23
CA GLN A 111 -14.50 -0.64 -2.52
C GLN A 111 -15.31 -1.41 -1.47
N THR A 112 -14.85 -2.60 -1.11
CA THR A 112 -15.55 -3.46 -0.15
C THR A 112 -15.59 -2.84 1.25
N GLU A 113 -14.48 -2.21 1.67
CA GLU A 113 -14.36 -1.66 3.02
C GLU A 113 -14.74 -0.18 3.11
N GLY A 114 -15.10 0.44 2.00
CA GLY A 114 -15.48 1.86 1.99
C GLY A 114 -14.30 2.80 2.30
N LEU A 115 -13.08 2.41 1.94
CA LEU A 115 -11.90 3.24 2.09
C LEU A 115 -11.59 3.95 0.79
N GLY A 116 -11.32 5.27 0.86
CA GLY A 116 -11.15 6.09 -0.33
C GLY A 116 -9.72 6.52 -0.63
N TYR A 117 -8.78 6.36 0.31
CA TYR A 117 -7.44 6.94 0.20
C TYR A 117 -6.36 5.87 0.12
N LEU A 118 -5.40 6.10 -0.80
CA LEU A 118 -4.32 5.18 -1.09
C LEU A 118 -3.01 5.97 -1.26
N TYR A 119 -2.00 5.63 -0.48
CA TYR A 119 -0.65 6.13 -0.72
C TYR A 119 0.02 5.29 -1.80
N ALA A 120 0.26 5.87 -2.95
CA ALA A 120 0.85 5.20 -4.11
C ALA A 120 1.52 6.20 -5.05
N PHE A 121 2.61 5.78 -5.67
CA PHE A 121 3.27 6.57 -6.72
C PHE A 121 2.79 6.20 -8.12
N ASP A 122 2.26 4.98 -8.29
CA ASP A 122 1.78 4.49 -9.58
C ASP A 122 0.46 5.17 -9.93
N ASP A 123 0.45 5.92 -11.03
CA ASP A 123 -0.72 6.65 -11.51
C ASP A 123 -1.76 5.78 -12.23
N ASP A 124 -1.49 4.47 -12.42
CA ASP A 124 -2.48 3.54 -12.96
C ASP A 124 -3.75 3.49 -12.09
N PHE A 125 -3.63 3.77 -10.79
CA PHE A 125 -4.78 3.84 -9.88
C PHE A 125 -5.74 4.98 -10.21
N ASP A 126 -5.32 5.99 -10.95
CA ASP A 126 -6.17 7.11 -11.35
C ASP A 126 -7.31 6.67 -12.30
N ALA A 127 -7.20 5.46 -12.85
CA ALA A 127 -8.28 4.85 -13.62
C ALA A 127 -9.49 4.42 -12.77
N ALA A 128 -9.33 4.33 -11.44
CA ALA A 128 -10.41 3.98 -10.52
C ALA A 128 -11.04 5.26 -9.96
N ASP A 129 -12.32 5.50 -10.26
CA ASP A 129 -13.02 6.76 -9.95
C ASP A 129 -13.16 7.00 -8.44
N ASP A 130 -13.24 5.94 -7.64
CA ASP A 130 -13.47 6.01 -6.20
C ASP A 130 -12.18 5.90 -5.36
N VAL A 131 -11.02 5.93 -6.00
CA VAL A 131 -9.72 5.91 -5.34
C VAL A 131 -9.06 7.29 -5.44
N TYR A 132 -8.75 7.87 -4.29
CA TYR A 132 -7.93 9.09 -4.20
C TYR A 132 -6.49 8.70 -3.91
N ARG A 133 -5.65 8.81 -4.91
CA ARG A 133 -4.23 8.49 -4.80
C ARG A 133 -3.48 9.67 -4.19
N LEU A 134 -2.66 9.37 -3.17
CA LEU A 134 -1.82 10.36 -2.48
C LEU A 134 -0.35 9.99 -2.73
N ALA A 135 0.37 10.87 -3.39
CA ALA A 135 1.79 10.66 -3.71
C ALA A 135 2.72 11.45 -2.78
N THR A 136 2.17 12.14 -1.79
CA THR A 136 2.88 12.99 -0.83
C THR A 136 2.40 12.68 0.58
N PRO A 137 3.18 13.09 1.63
CA PRO A 137 2.77 12.87 3.02
C PRO A 137 1.64 13.83 3.45
N THR A 138 0.51 13.70 2.79
CA THR A 138 -0.68 14.51 3.02
C THR A 138 -1.69 13.72 3.84
N ASN A 139 -2.28 14.35 4.87
CA ASN A 139 -3.37 13.74 5.64
C ASN A 139 -4.71 14.19 5.04
N PRO A 140 -5.44 13.29 4.36
CA PRO A 140 -6.69 13.66 3.70
C PRO A 140 -7.85 13.88 4.68
N TYR A 141 -7.71 13.47 5.93
CA TYR A 141 -8.73 13.62 6.97
C TYR A 141 -8.54 14.88 7.81
N SER A 142 -7.39 15.52 7.69
CA SER A 142 -7.04 16.70 8.48
C SER A 142 -6.29 17.68 7.59
N PRO A 143 -7.03 18.53 6.84
CA PRO A 143 -6.43 19.53 5.94
C PRO A 143 -5.66 20.61 6.67
#